data_06381c4f1797819d6b0be614a76e2357
#
_entry.id   06381c4f1797819d6b0be614a76e2357
#
_cell.length_a   1.000
_cell.length_b   1.000
_cell.length_c   1.000
_cell.angle_alpha   90.00
_cell.angle_beta   90.00
_cell.angle_gamma   90.00
#
_symmetry.space_group_name_H-M   'P 1'
#
loop_
_entity.id
_entity.type
_entity.pdbx_description
1 polymer ?
#
loop_
_entity_poly.entity_id
_entity_poly.type
_entity_poly.pdbx_seq_one_letter_code
_entity_poly.pdbx_strand_id
1 'polypeptide(L)'
;MKHWYVYILASQRNGTLYVGVTNDLARRGDEHKAKATKSFTQKHSVNTLVYFEAYDSPEEAISREKNLKAWQRAWKIRLIEEVNPGWKDLSKELLL
;
A
#
# COMPACT_ATOMS: atom_id res chain seq x y z
N MET A 1 12.36 3.40 16.49
CA MET A 1 11.85 2.37 15.58
C MET A 1 10.75 2.96 14.71
N LYS A 2 10.71 2.54 13.45
CA LYS A 2 9.68 3.02 12.52
C LYS A 2 8.42 2.17 12.69
N HIS A 3 7.32 2.82 13.03
CA HIS A 3 6.04 2.14 13.30
C HIS A 3 4.91 2.63 12.41
N TRP A 4 5.18 3.53 11.47
CA TRP A 4 4.18 4.05 10.56
C TRP A 4 4.57 3.75 9.13
N TYR A 5 3.60 3.41 8.31
CA TYR A 5 3.84 2.96 6.95
C TYR A 5 2.89 3.63 5.98
N VAL A 6 3.41 4.02 4.84
CA VAL A 6 2.61 4.37 3.67
C VAL A 6 2.69 3.18 2.73
N TYR A 7 1.58 2.75 2.20
CA TYR A 7 1.54 1.55 1.38
C TYR A 7 0.68 1.75 0.14
N ILE A 8 0.93 0.93 -0.89
CA ILE A 8 0.12 0.89 -2.09
C ILE A 8 -0.36 -0.55 -2.30
N LEU A 9 -1.67 -0.70 -2.44
CA LEU A 9 -2.29 -1.95 -2.82
C LEU A 9 -2.69 -1.88 -4.29
N ALA A 10 -2.69 -3.03 -4.98
CA ALA A 10 -3.12 -3.12 -6.36
C ALA A 10 -4.08 -4.29 -6.55
N SER A 11 -5.00 -4.16 -7.49
CA SER A 11 -5.89 -5.27 -7.86
C SER A 11 -5.11 -6.32 -8.67
N GLN A 12 -4.18 -5.86 -9.47
CA GLN A 12 -3.29 -6.69 -10.29
C GLN A 12 -2.22 -5.76 -10.85
N ARG A 13 -1.28 -6.34 -11.60
CA ARG A 13 -0.27 -5.54 -12.28
C ARG A 13 -0.94 -4.49 -13.17
N ASN A 14 -0.55 -3.23 -13.00
CA ASN A 14 -1.13 -2.10 -13.72
C ASN A 14 -2.65 -1.93 -13.52
N GLY A 15 -3.19 -2.54 -12.44
CA GLY A 15 -4.61 -2.44 -12.13
C GLY A 15 -4.94 -1.22 -11.28
N THR A 16 -6.06 -1.30 -10.58
CA THR A 16 -6.51 -0.25 -9.65
C THR A 16 -5.54 -0.15 -8.49
N LEU A 17 -5.18 1.08 -8.10
CA LEU A 17 -4.26 1.34 -6.99
C LEU A 17 -4.99 2.00 -5.84
N TYR A 18 -4.56 1.66 -4.61
CA TYR A 18 -5.05 2.29 -3.38
C TYR A 18 -3.83 2.67 -2.54
N VAL A 19 -3.76 3.94 -2.12
CA VAL A 19 -2.70 4.44 -1.25
C VAL A 19 -3.26 4.62 0.14
N GLY A 20 -2.58 4.10 1.15
CA GLY A 20 -3.02 4.21 2.53
C GLY A 20 -1.88 4.42 3.50
N VAL A 21 -2.23 4.66 4.76
CA VAL A 21 -1.29 4.82 5.87
C VAL A 21 -1.76 3.97 7.03
N THR A 22 -0.82 3.36 7.76
CA THR A 22 -1.16 2.50 8.90
C THR A 22 0.02 2.42 9.86
N ASN A 23 -0.28 2.09 11.12
CA ASN A 23 0.76 1.76 12.09
C ASN A 23 0.96 0.24 12.24
N ASP A 24 0.22 -0.55 11.48
CA ASP A 24 0.33 -2.01 11.52
C ASP A 24 0.05 -2.56 10.11
N LEU A 25 1.12 -2.69 9.34
CA LEU A 25 1.01 -3.03 7.92
C LEU A 25 0.50 -4.46 7.72
N ALA A 26 0.96 -5.40 8.55
CA ALA A 26 0.53 -6.79 8.42
C ALA A 26 -0.96 -6.95 8.69
N ARG A 27 -1.45 -6.34 9.79
CA ARG A 27 -2.87 -6.38 10.12
C ARG A 27 -3.72 -5.73 9.05
N ARG A 28 -3.28 -4.57 8.54
CA ARG A 28 -4.04 -3.86 7.51
C ARG A 28 -4.14 -4.68 6.23
N GLY A 29 -3.06 -5.38 5.87
CA GLY A 29 -3.07 -6.27 4.72
C GLY A 29 -4.08 -7.41 4.90
N ASP A 30 -4.10 -8.02 6.07
CA ASP A 30 -5.05 -9.09 6.39
C ASP A 30 -6.49 -8.58 6.33
N GLU A 31 -6.76 -7.40 6.87
CA GLU A 31 -8.08 -6.79 6.82
C GLU A 31 -8.57 -6.59 5.39
N HIS A 32 -7.70 -6.10 4.51
CA HIS A 32 -8.05 -5.90 3.11
C HIS A 32 -8.33 -7.22 2.39
N LYS A 33 -7.51 -8.23 2.65
CA LYS A 33 -7.68 -9.56 2.03
C LYS A 33 -8.95 -10.25 2.52
N ALA A 34 -9.25 -10.11 3.80
CA ALA A 34 -10.46 -10.70 4.39
C ALA A 34 -11.73 -9.96 3.98
N LYS A 35 -11.60 -8.80 3.36
CA LYS A 35 -12.72 -7.95 2.96
C LYS A 35 -13.61 -7.61 4.15
N ALA A 36 -12.98 -7.35 5.29
CA ALA A 36 -13.67 -7.08 6.54
C ALA A 36 -14.41 -5.75 6.55
N THR A 37 -14.08 -4.85 5.62
CA THR A 37 -14.70 -3.53 5.54
C THR A 37 -15.30 -3.30 4.16
N LYS A 38 -16.39 -2.54 4.11
CA LYS A 38 -16.99 -2.12 2.84
C LYS A 38 -16.25 -0.89 2.34
N SER A 39 -14.99 -1.08 1.97
CA SER A 39 -14.11 -0.02 1.55
C SER A 39 -13.91 -0.02 0.03
N PHE A 40 -13.21 1.00 -0.43
CA PHE A 40 -12.77 1.05 -1.82
C PHE A 40 -12.05 -0.24 -2.23
N THR A 41 -11.18 -0.76 -1.35
CA THR A 41 -10.38 -1.96 -1.65
C THR A 41 -11.24 -3.20 -1.83
N GLN A 42 -12.30 -3.34 -1.04
CA GLN A 42 -13.23 -4.47 -1.19
C GLN A 42 -13.97 -4.37 -2.52
N LYS A 43 -14.50 -3.21 -2.84
CA LYS A 43 -15.30 -2.98 -4.04
C LYS A 43 -14.51 -3.27 -5.32
N HIS A 44 -13.22 -2.91 -5.31
CA HIS A 44 -12.36 -3.03 -6.50
C HIS A 44 -11.39 -4.21 -6.43
N SER A 45 -11.52 -5.07 -5.43
CA SER A 45 -10.63 -6.23 -5.22
C SER A 45 -9.16 -5.83 -5.16
N VAL A 46 -8.86 -4.69 -4.52
CA VAL A 46 -7.50 -4.14 -4.40
C VAL A 46 -6.91 -4.69 -3.11
N ASN A 47 -6.18 -5.80 -3.19
CA ASN A 47 -5.72 -6.50 -1.99
C ASN A 47 -4.27 -7.00 -2.06
N THR A 48 -3.54 -6.69 -3.11
CA THR A 48 -2.15 -7.11 -3.24
C THR A 48 -1.24 -5.97 -2.80
N LEU A 49 -0.41 -6.20 -1.78
CA LEU A 49 0.53 -5.19 -1.30
C LEU A 49 1.73 -5.14 -2.25
N VAL A 50 1.86 -4.06 -3.01
CA VAL A 50 2.92 -3.95 -4.03
C VAL A 50 4.01 -2.96 -3.66
N TYR A 51 3.80 -2.13 -2.63
CA TYR A 51 4.79 -1.13 -2.23
C TYR A 51 4.50 -0.65 -0.81
N PHE A 52 5.56 -0.33 -0.04
CA PHE A 52 5.41 0.35 1.24
C PHE A 52 6.68 1.12 1.60
N GLU A 53 6.51 2.13 2.45
CA GLU A 53 7.58 2.95 3.04
C GLU A 53 7.35 3.01 4.55
N ALA A 54 8.44 3.08 5.31
CA ALA A 54 8.36 3.14 6.78
C ALA A 54 8.81 4.52 7.29
N TYR A 55 8.11 5.01 8.31
CA TYR A 55 8.36 6.32 8.92
C TYR A 55 8.34 6.24 10.44
N ASP A 56 9.06 7.16 11.09
CA ASP A 56 9.11 7.22 12.55
C ASP A 56 7.88 7.89 13.16
N SER A 57 7.22 8.78 12.41
CA SER A 57 6.09 9.54 12.93
C SER A 57 4.89 9.46 12.02
N PRO A 58 3.66 9.56 12.61
CA PRO A 58 2.45 9.58 11.80
C PRO A 58 2.36 10.82 10.89
N GLU A 59 2.90 11.95 11.32
CA GLU A 59 2.86 13.18 10.52
C GLU A 59 3.61 13.02 9.22
N GLU A 60 4.80 12.42 9.26
CA GLU A 60 5.58 12.17 8.05
C GLU A 60 4.86 11.19 7.12
N ALA A 61 4.30 10.13 7.68
CA ALA A 61 3.60 9.12 6.90
C ALA A 61 2.36 9.71 6.23
N ILE A 62 1.56 10.47 6.98
CA ILE A 62 0.35 11.10 6.45
C ILE A 62 0.68 12.11 5.36
N SER A 63 1.73 12.89 5.55
CA SER A 63 2.18 13.85 4.54
C SER A 63 2.56 13.13 3.24
N ARG A 64 3.31 12.03 3.35
CA ARG A 64 3.70 11.25 2.18
C ARG A 64 2.49 10.61 1.49
N GLU A 65 1.55 10.08 2.28
CA GLU A 65 0.33 9.49 1.74
C GLU A 65 -0.43 10.50 0.88
N LYS A 66 -0.58 11.73 1.39
CA LYS A 66 -1.26 12.81 0.65
C LYS A 66 -0.53 13.13 -0.65
N ASN A 67 0.80 13.18 -0.61
CA ASN A 67 1.60 13.43 -1.80
C ASN A 67 1.39 12.33 -2.84
N LEU A 68 1.47 11.07 -2.43
CA LEU A 68 1.30 9.94 -3.34
C LEU A 68 -0.09 9.90 -3.95
N LYS A 69 -1.12 10.24 -3.17
CA LYS A 69 -2.49 10.29 -3.68
C LYS A 69 -2.65 11.36 -4.77
N ALA A 70 -1.91 12.45 -4.65
CA ALA A 70 -1.96 13.54 -5.62
C ALA A 70 -1.12 13.28 -6.87
N TRP A 71 -0.21 12.30 -6.83
CA TRP A 71 0.64 11.98 -7.95
C TRP A 71 -0.15 11.43 -9.13
N GLN A 72 0.35 11.68 -10.34
CA GLN A 72 -0.16 11.03 -11.53
C GLN A 72 0.04 9.51 -11.41
N ARG A 73 -0.86 8.76 -12.02
CA ARG A 73 -0.81 7.30 -11.97
C ARG A 73 0.54 6.75 -12.46
N ALA A 74 1.07 7.30 -13.53
CA ALA A 74 2.34 6.83 -14.10
C ALA A 74 3.50 6.94 -13.09
N TRP A 75 3.48 7.97 -12.24
CA TRP A 75 4.52 8.15 -11.22
C TRP A 75 4.43 7.09 -10.13
N LYS A 76 3.20 6.73 -9.72
CA LYS A 76 2.99 5.67 -8.73
C LYS A 76 3.45 4.32 -9.28
N ILE A 77 3.14 4.04 -10.54
CA ILE A 77 3.58 2.81 -11.19
C ILE A 77 5.11 2.75 -11.24
N ARG A 78 5.77 3.84 -11.59
CA ARG A 78 7.22 3.90 -11.61
C ARG A 78 7.81 3.63 -10.23
N LEU A 79 7.22 4.24 -9.20
CA LEU A 79 7.67 4.05 -7.81
C LEU A 79 7.59 2.58 -7.42
N ILE A 80 6.47 1.93 -7.73
CA ILE A 80 6.29 0.49 -7.45
C ILE A 80 7.37 -0.31 -8.17
N GLU A 81 7.58 -0.08 -9.44
CA GLU A 81 8.45 -0.92 -10.27
C GLU A 81 9.93 -0.70 -10.00
N GLU A 82 10.32 0.41 -9.37
CA GLU A 82 11.69 0.62 -8.95
C GLU A 82 12.14 -0.42 -7.90
N VAL A 83 11.23 -0.83 -7.02
CA VAL A 83 11.54 -1.78 -5.95
C VAL A 83 10.85 -3.13 -6.12
N ASN A 84 9.81 -3.20 -6.92
CA ASN A 84 9.01 -4.40 -7.09
C ASN A 84 8.57 -4.53 -8.56
N PRO A 85 9.52 -4.75 -9.48
CA PRO A 85 9.19 -4.78 -10.91
C PRO A 85 8.22 -5.90 -11.29
N GLY A 86 8.14 -6.97 -10.49
CA GLY A 86 7.23 -8.07 -10.75
C GLY A 86 5.84 -7.90 -10.15
N TRP A 87 5.59 -6.81 -9.42
CA TRP A 87 4.31 -6.57 -8.73
C TRP A 87 3.93 -7.72 -7.80
N LYS A 88 4.92 -8.30 -7.10
CA LYS A 88 4.70 -9.39 -6.16
C LYS A 88 3.97 -8.89 -4.92
N ASP A 89 3.24 -9.79 -4.28
CA ASP A 89 2.58 -9.48 -3.01
C ASP A 89 3.62 -9.45 -1.90
N LEU A 90 3.97 -8.26 -1.43
CA LEU A 90 4.98 -8.07 -0.40
C LEU A 90 4.48 -8.42 0.99
N SER A 91 3.20 -8.69 1.16
CA SER A 91 2.66 -9.03 2.49
C SER A 91 3.30 -10.30 3.05
N LYS A 92 3.76 -11.20 2.20
CA LYS A 92 4.44 -12.42 2.63
C LYS A 92 5.75 -12.14 3.34
N GLU A 93 6.41 -11.05 3.00
CA GLU A 93 7.68 -10.66 3.64
C GLU A 93 7.47 -10.15 5.07
N LEU A 94 6.24 -9.72 5.39
CA LEU A 94 5.90 -9.16 6.70
C LEU A 94 5.55 -10.23 7.72
N LEU A 95 5.37 -11.48 7.29
CA LEU A 95 4.98 -12.58 8.16
C LEU A 95 6.18 -13.32 8.75
N LEU A 96 7.37 -12.83 8.49
CA LEU A 96 8.60 -13.40 9.06
C LEU A 96 8.86 -12.84 10.49
#